data_a1609e09e01650c00c5fab702c3d0a5e
#
_entry.id   a1609e09e01650c00c5fab702c3d0a5e
#
_cell.length_a   1.000
_cell.length_b   1.000
_cell.length_c   1.000
_cell.angle_alpha   90.00
_cell.angle_beta   90.00
_cell.angle_gamma   90.00
#
_symmetry.space_group_name_H-M   'P 1'
#
loop_
_entity.id
_entity.type
_entity.pdbx_description
1 polymer ?
#
loop_
_entity_poly.entity_id
_entity_poly.type
_entity_poly.pdbx_seq_one_letter_code
_entity_poly.pdbx_strand_id
1 'polypeptide(L)'
;MLTAEIRHHITTDFVVYREFGLLCGSNIQAATLLSGLFWWSDVADKEPKRQGWIYKTASQLFDEFGLTRRGYEKARKFLSSKGVIQCRRAGVHGRMHWQLNKERLLELCYLVK
;
A
#
# COMPACT_ATOMS: atom_id res chain seq x y z
N MET A 1 -27.90 -19.10 5.74
CA MET A 1 -27.28 -18.45 6.91
C MET A 1 -26.64 -17.14 6.50
N LEU A 2 -26.75 -16.11 7.31
CA LEU A 2 -26.28 -14.75 6.98
C LEU A 2 -24.78 -14.72 6.64
N THR A 3 -23.94 -15.53 7.32
CA THR A 3 -22.50 -15.58 7.05
C THR A 3 -22.20 -15.99 5.62
N ALA A 4 -22.89 -17.02 5.12
CA ALA A 4 -22.69 -17.50 3.75
C ALA A 4 -23.16 -16.45 2.74
N GLU A 5 -24.27 -15.77 3.02
CA GLU A 5 -24.76 -14.69 2.16
C GLU A 5 -23.77 -13.54 2.09
N ILE A 6 -23.20 -13.13 3.24
CA ILE A 6 -22.20 -12.08 3.29
C ILE A 6 -20.96 -12.46 2.47
N ARG A 7 -20.48 -13.70 2.64
CA ARG A 7 -19.30 -14.18 1.89
C ARG A 7 -19.53 -14.13 0.38
N HIS A 8 -20.75 -14.38 -0.06
CA HIS A 8 -21.11 -14.34 -1.47
C HIS A 8 -20.90 -12.94 -2.08
N HIS A 9 -21.02 -11.89 -1.26
CA HIS A 9 -20.81 -10.51 -1.70
C HIS A 9 -19.37 -10.03 -1.60
N ILE A 10 -18.50 -10.81 -0.95
CA ILE A 10 -17.07 -10.49 -0.85
C ILE A 10 -16.36 -11.16 -2.02
N THR A 11 -15.95 -10.34 -2.99
CA THR A 11 -15.39 -10.84 -4.25
C THR A 11 -13.86 -10.79 -4.31
N THR A 12 -13.22 -10.13 -3.36
CA THR A 12 -11.76 -9.98 -3.34
C THR A 12 -11.22 -10.20 -1.93
N ASP A 13 -10.04 -10.80 -1.86
CA ASP A 13 -9.31 -10.94 -0.62
C ASP A 13 -8.23 -9.86 -0.56
N PHE A 14 -8.19 -9.14 0.55
CA PHE A 14 -7.16 -8.16 0.80
C PHE A 14 -6.72 -8.26 2.26
N VAL A 15 -5.42 -8.44 2.48
CA VAL A 15 -4.87 -8.63 3.82
C VAL A 15 -4.15 -7.37 4.27
N VAL A 16 -4.55 -6.83 5.43
CA VAL A 16 -3.82 -5.78 6.12
C VAL A 16 -3.04 -6.45 7.25
N TYR A 17 -1.71 -6.40 7.18
CA TYR A 17 -0.87 -7.07 8.16
C TYR A 17 -0.91 -6.36 9.50
N ARG A 18 -1.07 -7.14 10.58
CA ARG A 18 -1.10 -6.62 11.94
C ARG A 18 0.17 -5.80 12.25
N GLU A 19 1.32 -6.30 11.85
CA GLU A 19 2.61 -5.66 12.08
C GLU A 19 2.67 -4.29 11.41
N PHE A 20 2.08 -4.15 10.23
CA PHE A 20 2.02 -2.86 9.54
C PHE A 20 1.11 -1.87 10.28
N GLY A 21 0.03 -2.36 10.88
CA GLY A 21 -0.80 -1.54 11.74
C GLY A 21 -0.01 -0.99 12.92
N LEU A 22 0.79 -1.84 13.55
CA LEU A 22 1.60 -1.45 14.70
C LEU A 22 2.66 -0.41 14.34
N LEU A 23 3.40 -0.64 13.24
CA LEU A 23 4.45 0.31 12.84
C LEU A 23 3.88 1.64 12.31
N CYS A 24 2.64 1.66 11.90
CA CYS A 24 1.94 2.87 11.48
C CYS A 24 1.22 3.58 12.65
N GLY A 25 1.46 3.15 13.88
CA GLY A 25 0.84 3.77 15.06
C GLY A 25 -0.68 3.67 15.06
N SER A 26 -1.21 2.53 14.61
CA SER A 26 -2.65 2.27 14.48
C SER A 26 -3.35 3.11 13.42
N ASN A 27 -2.60 3.72 12.50
CA ASN A 27 -3.16 4.41 11.34
C ASN A 27 -3.57 3.36 10.30
N ILE A 28 -4.85 3.01 10.29
CA ILE A 28 -5.35 1.92 9.44
C ILE A 28 -5.25 2.23 7.95
N GLN A 29 -5.41 3.48 7.56
CA GLN A 29 -5.30 3.88 6.16
C GLN A 29 -3.87 3.70 5.65
N ALA A 30 -2.89 4.10 6.47
CA ALA A 30 -1.48 3.91 6.14
C ALA A 30 -1.11 2.43 6.10
N ALA A 31 -1.60 1.64 7.07
CA ALA A 31 -1.36 0.20 7.09
C ALA A 31 -1.98 -0.49 5.88
N THR A 32 -3.14 -0.06 5.45
CA THR A 32 -3.84 -0.58 4.27
C THR A 32 -3.04 -0.28 3.00
N LEU A 33 -2.62 0.97 2.82
CA LEU A 33 -1.81 1.35 1.66
C LEU A 33 -0.48 0.59 1.64
N LEU A 34 0.20 0.51 2.79
CA LEU A 34 1.47 -0.19 2.91
C LEU A 34 1.32 -1.68 2.56
N SER A 35 0.27 -2.32 3.07
CA SER A 35 0.00 -3.74 2.78
C SER A 35 -0.21 -3.97 1.28
N GLY A 36 -0.95 -3.10 0.62
CA GLY A 36 -1.17 -3.17 -0.82
C GLY A 36 0.11 -2.95 -1.62
N LEU A 37 0.89 -1.95 -1.25
CA LEU A 37 2.16 -1.67 -1.92
C LEU A 37 3.17 -2.79 -1.70
N PHE A 38 3.17 -3.41 -0.53
CA PHE A 38 4.04 -4.55 -0.24
C PHE A 38 3.72 -5.73 -1.16
N TRP A 39 2.43 -6.03 -1.33
CA TRP A 39 2.01 -7.09 -2.25
C TRP A 39 2.43 -6.76 -3.69
N TRP A 40 2.18 -5.53 -4.14
CA TRP A 40 2.55 -5.12 -5.50
C TRP A 40 4.05 -4.97 -5.70
N SER A 41 4.84 -4.77 -4.63
CA SER A 41 6.29 -4.69 -4.74
C SER A 41 6.90 -6.00 -5.24
N ASP A 42 6.31 -7.14 -4.85
CA ASP A 42 6.76 -8.43 -5.37
C ASP A 42 6.54 -8.54 -6.88
N VAL A 43 5.40 -8.03 -7.36
CA VAL A 43 5.11 -8.01 -8.80
C VAL A 43 6.08 -7.09 -9.52
N ALA A 44 6.34 -5.90 -8.96
CA ALA A 44 7.25 -4.91 -9.56
C ALA A 44 8.70 -5.42 -9.60
N ASP A 45 9.13 -6.16 -8.58
CA ASP A 45 10.48 -6.72 -8.53
C ASP A 45 10.71 -7.79 -9.61
N LYS A 46 9.65 -8.45 -10.06
CA LYS A 46 9.74 -9.45 -11.14
C LYS A 46 9.84 -8.84 -12.53
N GLU A 47 9.62 -7.54 -12.65
CA GLU A 47 9.72 -6.81 -13.91
C GLU A 47 10.90 -5.84 -13.85
N PRO A 48 12.07 -6.18 -14.43
CA PRO A 48 13.29 -5.34 -14.34
C PRO A 48 13.08 -3.91 -14.83
N LYS A 49 12.19 -3.71 -15.81
CA LYS A 49 11.92 -2.39 -16.37
C LYS A 49 11.29 -1.43 -15.37
N ARG A 50 10.59 -1.96 -14.35
CA ARG A 50 9.93 -1.15 -13.33
C ARG A 50 10.88 -0.66 -12.24
N GLN A 51 11.98 -1.37 -12.02
CA GLN A 51 12.96 -1.04 -10.97
C GLN A 51 12.31 -0.84 -9.60
N GLY A 52 11.26 -1.64 -9.31
CA GLY A 52 10.54 -1.55 -8.05
C GLY A 52 9.50 -0.44 -7.99
N TRP A 53 9.34 0.37 -9.04
CA TRP A 53 8.33 1.44 -9.05
C TRP A 53 6.95 0.91 -9.38
N ILE A 54 5.96 1.39 -8.63
CA ILE A 54 4.56 0.98 -8.74
C ILE A 54 3.73 2.21 -9.12
N TYR A 55 2.81 2.03 -10.05
CA TYR A 55 1.84 3.07 -10.40
C TYR A 55 0.43 2.52 -10.29
N LYS A 56 -0.44 3.27 -9.61
CA LYS A 56 -1.87 2.98 -9.48
C LYS A 56 -2.67 4.26 -9.65
N THR A 57 -3.80 4.20 -10.35
CA THR A 57 -4.73 5.31 -10.42
C THR A 57 -5.54 5.41 -9.13
N ALA A 58 -6.17 6.57 -8.89
CA ALA A 58 -7.07 6.74 -7.75
C ALA A 58 -8.20 5.72 -7.77
N SER A 59 -8.73 5.41 -8.96
CA SER A 59 -9.77 4.40 -9.14
C SER A 59 -9.27 3.01 -8.72
N GLN A 60 -8.06 2.63 -9.13
CA GLN A 60 -7.47 1.35 -8.74
C GLN A 60 -7.23 1.26 -7.23
N LEU A 61 -6.78 2.33 -6.61
CA LEU A 61 -6.58 2.36 -5.15
C LEU A 61 -7.89 2.17 -4.40
N PHE A 62 -8.96 2.78 -4.90
CA PHE A 62 -10.29 2.60 -4.32
C PHE A 62 -10.78 1.17 -4.53
N ASP A 63 -10.70 0.65 -5.76
CA ASP A 63 -11.21 -0.68 -6.11
C ASP A 63 -10.44 -1.81 -5.43
N GLU A 64 -9.12 -1.70 -5.36
CA GLU A 64 -8.28 -2.76 -4.83
C GLU A 64 -8.11 -2.69 -3.31
N PHE A 65 -7.98 -1.48 -2.74
CA PHE A 65 -7.65 -1.30 -1.34
C PHE A 65 -8.77 -0.64 -0.52
N GLY A 66 -9.83 -0.16 -1.17
CA GLY A 66 -10.91 0.54 -0.50
C GLY A 66 -10.52 1.92 0.00
N LEU A 67 -9.45 2.51 -0.54
CA LEU A 67 -8.97 3.83 -0.11
C LEU A 67 -9.59 4.93 -0.94
N THR A 68 -10.25 5.88 -0.27
CA THR A 68 -10.70 7.10 -0.93
C THR A 68 -9.48 7.96 -1.29
N ARG A 69 -9.67 8.90 -2.20
CA ARG A 69 -8.58 9.83 -2.59
C ARG A 69 -7.99 10.55 -1.38
N ARG A 70 -8.85 11.02 -0.48
CA ARG A 70 -8.42 11.72 0.74
C ARG A 70 -7.66 10.79 1.69
N GLY A 71 -8.18 9.57 1.89
CA GLY A 71 -7.52 8.57 2.73
C GLY A 71 -6.18 8.16 2.16
N TYR A 72 -6.10 7.96 0.85
CA TYR A 72 -4.85 7.67 0.16
C TYR A 72 -3.82 8.80 0.33
N GLU A 73 -4.22 10.06 0.13
CA GLU A 73 -3.31 11.19 0.26
C GLU A 73 -2.70 11.28 1.67
N LYS A 74 -3.53 11.08 2.69
CA LYS A 74 -3.05 11.07 4.08
C LYS A 74 -2.11 9.90 4.34
N ALA A 75 -2.45 8.70 3.86
CA ALA A 75 -1.63 7.51 4.02
C ALA A 75 -0.28 7.69 3.32
N ARG A 76 -0.27 8.21 2.11
CA ARG A 76 0.95 8.45 1.34
C ARG A 76 1.90 9.41 2.08
N LYS A 77 1.36 10.51 2.57
CA LYS A 77 2.15 11.49 3.32
C LYS A 77 2.74 10.90 4.59
N PHE A 78 1.94 10.11 5.30
CA PHE A 78 2.39 9.44 6.52
C PHE A 78 3.54 8.47 6.22
N LEU A 79 3.37 7.59 5.24
CA LEU A 79 4.39 6.60 4.88
C LEU A 79 5.67 7.25 4.34
N SER A 80 5.53 8.34 3.58
CA SER A 80 6.68 9.11 3.10
C SER A 80 7.45 9.71 4.27
N SER A 81 6.75 10.25 5.29
CA SER A 81 7.39 10.83 6.46
C SER A 81 8.15 9.78 7.29
N LYS A 82 7.71 8.53 7.25
CA LYS A 82 8.39 7.41 7.93
C LYS A 82 9.56 6.85 7.11
N GLY A 83 9.71 7.28 5.86
CA GLY A 83 10.77 6.80 4.98
C GLY A 83 10.54 5.41 4.39
N VAL A 84 9.33 4.84 4.55
CA VAL A 84 9.04 3.49 4.03
C VAL A 84 8.70 3.51 2.55
N ILE A 85 8.28 4.65 2.01
CA ILE A 85 8.04 4.77 0.57
C ILE A 85 8.72 6.02 0.04
N GLN A 86 9.10 5.95 -1.23
CA GLN A 86 9.52 7.10 -2.01
C GLN A 86 8.47 7.35 -3.07
N CYS A 87 8.23 8.62 -3.38
CA CYS A 87 7.26 9.02 -4.39
C CYS A 87 7.96 9.89 -5.43
N ARG A 88 7.60 9.71 -6.69
CA ARG A 88 8.05 10.60 -7.77
C ARG A 88 6.97 10.71 -8.83
N ARG A 89 6.93 11.85 -9.48
CA ARG A 89 6.10 12.01 -10.67
C ARG A 89 6.92 11.65 -11.88
N ALA A 90 6.35 10.85 -12.78
CA ALA A 90 7.05 10.35 -13.96
C ALA A 90 6.08 10.16 -15.11
N GLY A 91 6.65 10.11 -16.33
CA GLY A 91 5.89 9.95 -17.55
C GLY A 91 5.31 11.25 -18.08
N VAL A 92 4.66 11.16 -19.24
CA VAL A 92 4.12 12.34 -19.97
C VAL A 92 3.09 13.10 -19.16
N HIS A 93 2.30 12.41 -18.35
CA HIS A 93 1.23 13.02 -17.56
C HIS A 93 1.64 13.31 -16.11
N GLY A 94 2.90 13.17 -15.75
CA GLY A 94 3.38 13.44 -14.40
C GLY A 94 2.69 12.61 -13.34
N ARG A 95 2.43 11.34 -13.62
CA ARG A 95 1.72 10.44 -12.71
C ARG A 95 2.58 10.06 -11.52
N MET A 96 1.93 9.92 -10.35
CA MET A 96 2.64 9.56 -9.12
C MET A 96 3.00 8.08 -9.14
N HIS A 97 4.29 7.80 -8.93
CA HIS A 97 4.81 6.44 -8.77
C HIS A 97 5.35 6.28 -7.35
N TRP A 98 5.30 5.06 -6.85
CA TRP A 98 5.80 4.72 -5.51
C TRP A 98 6.84 3.62 -5.62
N GLN A 99 7.83 3.69 -4.75
CA GLN A 99 8.80 2.63 -4.55
C GLN A 99 8.89 2.35 -3.05
N LEU A 100 8.74 1.08 -2.68
CA LEU A 100 8.83 0.66 -1.29
C LEU A 100 10.30 0.59 -0.87
N ASN A 101 10.63 1.23 0.25
CA ASN A 101 11.94 1.11 0.86
C ASN A 101 11.93 -0.10 1.80
N LYS A 102 12.34 -1.26 1.28
CA LYS A 102 12.27 -2.52 2.01
C LYS A 102 13.21 -2.56 3.21
N GLU A 103 14.37 -1.92 3.10
CA GLU A 103 15.33 -1.84 4.21
C GLU A 103 14.74 -1.07 5.39
N ARG A 104 14.14 0.08 5.12
CA ARG A 104 13.49 0.88 6.15
C ARG A 104 12.28 0.16 6.74
N LEU A 105 11.50 -0.51 5.91
CA LEU A 105 10.37 -1.31 6.38
C LEU A 105 10.84 -2.42 7.33
N LEU A 106 11.92 -3.10 6.99
CA LEU A 106 12.48 -4.14 7.85
C LEU A 106 12.94 -3.58 9.19
N GLU A 107 13.59 -2.42 9.21
CA GLU A 107 13.97 -1.75 10.45
C GLU A 107 12.75 -1.51 11.35
N LEU A 108 11.67 -0.98 10.78
CA LEU A 108 10.46 -0.69 11.54
C LEU A 108 9.79 -1.98 12.04
N CYS A 109 9.84 -3.06 11.27
CA CYS A 109 9.32 -4.35 11.72
C CYS A 109 10.06 -4.88 12.95
N TYR A 110 11.37 -4.67 13.04
CA TYR A 110 12.13 -5.04 14.25
C TYR A 110 11.69 -4.25 15.46
N LEU A 111 11.30 -3.00 15.28
CA LEU A 111 10.92 -2.13 16.41
C LEU A 111 9.55 -2.51 17.00
N VAL A 112 8.68 -3.20 16.25
CA VAL A 112 7.32 -3.54 16.71
C VAL A 112 7.17 -5.00 17.14
N LYS A 113 8.25 -5.73 17.20
CA LYS A 113 8.24 -7.12 17.69
C LYS A 113 8.02 -7.19 19.19
#